data_3759819a4e3442c1b78e39f3600ab3be
#
_entry.id   3759819a4e3442c1b78e39f3600ab3be
#
_cell.length_a   1.000
_cell.length_b   1.000
_cell.length_c   1.000
_cell.angle_alpha   90.00
_cell.angle_beta   90.00
_cell.angle_gamma   90.00
#
_symmetry.space_group_name_H-M   'P 1'
#
loop_
_entity.id
_entity.type
_entity.pdbx_description
1 polymer ?
#
loop_
_entity_poly.entity_id
_entity_poly.type
_entity_poly.pdbx_seq_one_letter_code
_entity_poly.pdbx_strand_id
1 'polypeptide(L)'
;MELTSKVNSAANIEFHARIISQAAIKRELIKISSEILKEAFEDTTDVFRLLDKTEQALFQISENNIKKNYSDMGALMRQALDELDKKKNNKDGLTGVPSGFSALDRLTSGWQKTELMILAARPGMGKTAFVVSSLRNAAVDFNMPVAIFSLEMSSVQLVNRLISAEAEIDSEKIRRGSLAPHEWEQLHHRIHRLTNAPIFIDDTPALSILELRAKSRRLKAQHDIQMIVIDYLQLMTGDTGGKGAGNREQEIAMISRSLKNLAKELDVPVIALSQLSRAVETRGGEKRPQLSDLRESGSIEQDADMVIFLYRPEYYGITEDESGNSVAGIGEVILAKNRSGSLDTVQLKFIGKYTKFADLDSQFTPAPYSVDRPIANANPIASFESQAPPAASGTLRSRANDLSNFDYKGPDSEPPF
;
A
#
# COMPACT_ATOMS: atom_id res chain seq x y z
N MET A 1 -56.80 -13.22 11.14
CA MET A 1 -56.73 -14.70 11.14
C MET A 1 -56.51 -15.33 9.75
N GLU A 2 -56.32 -14.55 8.68
CA GLU A 2 -56.22 -15.09 7.31
C GLU A 2 -54.75 -15.36 6.84
N LEU A 3 -53.76 -14.90 7.56
CA LEU A 3 -52.33 -15.07 7.18
C LEU A 3 -51.75 -16.40 7.68
N THR A 4 -52.31 -17.00 8.71
CA THR A 4 -51.80 -18.25 9.30
C THR A 4 -52.26 -19.52 8.55
N SER A 5 -53.30 -19.43 7.73
CA SER A 5 -53.81 -20.57 6.96
C SER A 5 -53.07 -20.81 5.62
N LYS A 6 -52.17 -19.93 5.25
CA LYS A 6 -51.36 -20.02 3.99
C LYS A 6 -49.88 -20.42 4.19
N VAL A 7 -49.50 -20.85 5.39
CA VAL A 7 -48.14 -21.32 5.65
C VAL A 7 -48.02 -22.78 5.19
N ASN A 8 -47.75 -22.96 3.94
CA ASN A 8 -47.34 -24.24 3.39
C ASN A 8 -45.89 -24.52 3.73
N SER A 9 -45.68 -25.32 4.81
CA SER A 9 -44.43 -25.99 5.14
C SER A 9 -43.19 -25.07 5.44
N ALA A 10 -42.55 -25.35 6.57
CA ALA A 10 -41.27 -24.73 6.97
C ALA A 10 -40.12 -24.97 5.95
N ALA A 11 -40.26 -25.87 5.00
CA ALA A 11 -39.27 -26.25 4.00
C ALA A 11 -38.85 -25.09 3.07
N ASN A 12 -39.63 -24.01 2.94
CA ASN A 12 -39.36 -22.90 2.04
C ASN A 12 -39.06 -21.57 2.77
N ILE A 13 -38.81 -21.58 4.07
CA ILE A 13 -38.58 -20.38 4.86
C ILE A 13 -37.38 -19.60 4.33
N GLU A 14 -36.28 -20.26 3.98
CA GLU A 14 -35.10 -19.60 3.42
C GLU A 14 -35.39 -18.94 2.07
N PHE A 15 -36.17 -19.58 1.21
CA PHE A 15 -36.56 -19.03 -0.08
C PHE A 15 -37.42 -17.78 0.10
N HIS A 16 -38.43 -17.81 0.97
CA HIS A 16 -39.27 -16.66 1.26
C HIS A 16 -38.49 -15.51 1.94
N ALA A 17 -37.60 -15.83 2.88
CA ALA A 17 -36.73 -14.86 3.51
C ALA A 17 -35.83 -14.17 2.48
N ARG A 18 -35.31 -14.93 1.51
CA ARG A 18 -34.47 -14.38 0.41
C ARG A 18 -35.25 -13.43 -0.49
N ILE A 19 -36.52 -13.77 -0.83
CA ILE A 19 -37.40 -12.88 -1.61
C ILE A 19 -37.65 -11.58 -0.86
N ILE A 20 -37.98 -11.65 0.45
CA ILE A 20 -38.22 -10.47 1.28
C ILE A 20 -36.94 -9.59 1.36
N SER A 21 -35.80 -10.21 1.59
CA SER A 21 -34.51 -9.51 1.61
C SER A 21 -34.21 -8.83 0.28
N GLN A 22 -34.41 -9.52 -0.84
CA GLN A 22 -34.23 -8.93 -2.17
C GLN A 22 -35.16 -7.75 -2.42
N ALA A 23 -36.42 -7.86 -2.00
CA ALA A 23 -37.39 -6.78 -2.13
C ALA A 23 -37.05 -5.58 -1.23
N ALA A 24 -36.51 -5.82 -0.04
CA ALA A 24 -36.00 -4.77 0.86
C ALA A 24 -34.82 -4.02 0.24
N ILE A 25 -33.81 -4.75 -0.28
CA ILE A 25 -32.66 -4.18 -0.98
C ILE A 25 -33.09 -3.30 -2.17
N LYS A 26 -34.01 -3.82 -3.00
CA LYS A 26 -34.54 -3.05 -4.14
C LYS A 26 -35.20 -1.75 -3.71
N ARG A 27 -35.97 -1.76 -2.62
CA ARG A 27 -36.61 -0.54 -2.09
C ARG A 27 -35.59 0.46 -1.57
N GLU A 28 -34.54 0.00 -0.88
CA GLU A 28 -33.46 0.87 -0.42
C GLU A 28 -32.68 1.49 -1.59
N LEU A 29 -32.37 0.68 -2.62
CA LEU A 29 -31.73 1.18 -3.83
C LEU A 29 -32.57 2.24 -4.54
N ILE A 30 -33.90 2.04 -4.66
CA ILE A 30 -34.82 3.02 -5.26
C ILE A 30 -34.81 4.31 -4.43
N LYS A 31 -34.86 4.22 -3.10
CA LYS A 31 -34.84 5.38 -2.21
C LYS A 31 -33.57 6.20 -2.41
N ILE A 32 -32.41 5.55 -2.33
CA ILE A 32 -31.11 6.22 -2.50
C ILE A 32 -30.98 6.83 -3.89
N SER A 33 -31.38 6.10 -4.95
CA SER A 33 -31.33 6.63 -6.30
C SER A 33 -32.22 7.87 -6.47
N SER A 34 -33.40 7.91 -5.80
CA SER A 34 -34.29 9.07 -5.84
C SER A 34 -33.70 10.26 -5.08
N GLU A 35 -32.99 10.04 -3.97
CA GLU A 35 -32.31 11.08 -3.21
C GLU A 35 -31.13 11.65 -4.02
N ILE A 36 -30.31 10.79 -4.62
CA ILE A 36 -29.19 11.17 -5.49
C ILE A 36 -29.70 11.99 -6.68
N LEU A 37 -30.77 11.53 -7.35
CA LEU A 37 -31.37 12.23 -8.47
C LEU A 37 -31.80 13.63 -8.08
N LYS A 38 -32.47 13.79 -6.91
CA LYS A 38 -32.90 15.09 -6.42
C LYS A 38 -31.73 16.04 -6.17
N GLU A 39 -30.69 15.55 -5.47
CA GLU A 39 -29.51 16.37 -5.14
C GLU A 39 -28.65 16.69 -6.37
N ALA A 40 -28.65 15.81 -7.40
CA ALA A 40 -27.94 16.05 -8.66
C ALA A 40 -28.56 17.16 -9.52
N PHE A 41 -29.84 17.46 -9.32
CA PHE A 41 -30.53 18.58 -9.96
C PHE A 41 -30.39 19.91 -9.22
N GLU A 42 -29.81 19.93 -8.02
CA GLU A 42 -29.57 21.15 -7.26
C GLU A 42 -28.22 21.76 -7.66
N ASP A 43 -28.22 22.93 -8.32
CA ASP A 43 -27.02 23.63 -8.81
C ASP A 43 -26.00 23.99 -7.73
N THR A 44 -26.39 23.95 -6.44
CA THR A 44 -25.54 24.26 -5.29
C THR A 44 -24.84 23.06 -4.70
N THR A 45 -25.12 21.85 -5.21
CA THR A 45 -24.55 20.61 -4.65
C THR A 45 -23.13 20.37 -5.18
N ASP A 46 -22.18 20.19 -4.27
CA ASP A 46 -20.83 19.76 -4.61
C ASP A 46 -20.82 18.33 -5.12
N VAL A 47 -20.35 18.15 -6.35
CA VAL A 47 -20.32 16.85 -7.05
C VAL A 47 -19.52 15.80 -6.27
N PHE A 48 -18.39 16.18 -5.68
CA PHE A 48 -17.56 15.25 -4.91
C PHE A 48 -18.29 14.80 -3.63
N ARG A 49 -18.95 15.69 -2.95
CA ARG A 49 -19.76 15.36 -1.78
C ARG A 49 -20.96 14.46 -2.11
N LEU A 50 -21.57 14.65 -3.29
CA LEU A 50 -22.65 13.79 -3.75
C LEU A 50 -22.14 12.38 -4.08
N LEU A 51 -20.96 12.27 -4.69
CA LEU A 51 -20.30 10.98 -4.96
C LEU A 51 -19.98 10.23 -3.66
N ASP A 52 -19.37 10.90 -2.68
CA ASP A 52 -19.05 10.30 -1.38
C ASP A 52 -20.31 9.79 -0.67
N LYS A 53 -21.39 10.61 -0.65
CA LYS A 53 -22.68 10.24 -0.06
C LYS A 53 -23.30 9.04 -0.76
N THR A 54 -23.16 8.97 -2.08
CA THR A 54 -23.66 7.86 -2.91
C THR A 54 -22.92 6.58 -2.57
N GLU A 55 -21.61 6.62 -2.52
CA GLU A 55 -20.76 5.47 -2.18
C GLU A 55 -21.06 4.97 -0.76
N GLN A 56 -21.16 5.88 0.20
CA GLN A 56 -21.50 5.55 1.59
C GLN A 56 -22.87 4.87 1.71
N ALA A 57 -23.88 5.36 0.99
CA ALA A 57 -25.24 4.81 1.02
C ALA A 57 -25.28 3.41 0.37
N LEU A 58 -24.62 3.22 -0.78
CA LEU A 58 -24.49 1.90 -1.42
C LEU A 58 -23.73 0.91 -0.54
N PHE A 59 -22.69 1.39 0.13
CA PHE A 59 -21.91 0.60 1.07
C PHE A 59 -22.76 0.12 2.25
N GLN A 60 -23.59 0.99 2.86
CA GLN A 60 -24.49 0.61 3.95
C GLN A 60 -25.48 -0.46 3.52
N ILE A 61 -26.03 -0.40 2.30
CA ILE A 61 -26.88 -1.48 1.77
C ILE A 61 -26.10 -2.79 1.69
N SER A 62 -24.88 -2.74 1.18
CA SER A 62 -24.03 -3.93 1.07
C SER A 62 -23.69 -4.52 2.43
N GLU A 63 -23.32 -3.69 3.41
CA GLU A 63 -22.94 -4.11 4.77
C GLU A 63 -24.12 -4.69 5.55
N ASN A 64 -25.31 -4.07 5.46
CA ASN A 64 -26.52 -4.54 6.12
C ASN A 64 -27.07 -5.86 5.52
N ASN A 65 -26.77 -6.11 4.25
CA ASN A 65 -27.23 -7.30 3.53
C ASN A 65 -26.19 -8.41 3.43
N ILE A 66 -24.93 -8.15 3.80
CA ILE A 66 -23.95 -9.20 4.05
C ILE A 66 -24.42 -9.94 5.29
N LYS A 67 -25.06 -11.09 5.07
CA LYS A 67 -25.34 -12.04 6.13
C LYS A 67 -24.08 -12.15 6.99
N LYS A 68 -24.17 -11.87 8.29
CA LYS A 68 -23.20 -12.36 9.25
C LYS A 68 -23.23 -13.87 9.11
N ASN A 69 -22.38 -14.42 8.29
CA ASN A 69 -22.24 -15.85 8.14
C ASN A 69 -21.65 -16.34 9.46
N TYR A 70 -22.53 -16.80 10.35
CA TYR A 70 -22.09 -17.60 11.48
C TYR A 70 -21.57 -18.90 10.86
N SER A 71 -20.28 -19.09 10.92
CA SER A 71 -19.68 -20.35 10.51
C SER A 71 -19.82 -21.35 11.66
N ASP A 72 -20.28 -22.54 11.37
CA ASP A 72 -20.30 -23.64 12.34
C ASP A 72 -18.87 -23.96 12.79
N MET A 73 -18.71 -24.29 14.09
CA MET A 73 -17.41 -24.62 14.67
C MET A 73 -16.71 -25.76 13.91
N GLY A 74 -17.47 -26.74 13.42
CA GLY A 74 -16.90 -27.83 12.64
C GLY A 74 -16.35 -27.39 11.28
N ALA A 75 -16.97 -26.39 10.63
CA ALA A 75 -16.47 -25.80 9.40
C ALA A 75 -15.20 -24.97 9.66
N LEU A 76 -15.21 -24.15 10.73
CA LEU A 76 -14.02 -23.36 11.14
C LEU A 76 -12.85 -24.25 11.55
N MET A 77 -13.12 -25.36 12.24
CA MET A 77 -12.06 -26.29 12.64
C MET A 77 -11.40 -26.95 11.43
N ARG A 78 -12.20 -27.37 10.43
CA ARG A 78 -11.63 -27.91 9.17
C ARG A 78 -10.78 -26.87 8.46
N GLN A 79 -11.28 -25.65 8.33
CA GLN A 79 -10.51 -24.56 7.71
C GLN A 79 -9.20 -24.29 8.46
N ALA A 80 -9.23 -24.24 9.80
CA ALA A 80 -8.04 -24.04 10.62
C ALA A 80 -7.01 -25.18 10.47
N LEU A 81 -7.48 -26.43 10.39
CA LEU A 81 -6.61 -27.58 10.14
C LEU A 81 -5.99 -27.54 8.74
N ASP A 82 -6.75 -27.19 7.71
CA ASP A 82 -6.22 -27.03 6.35
C ASP A 82 -5.18 -25.90 6.28
N GLU A 83 -5.38 -24.81 7.02
CA GLU A 83 -4.39 -23.73 7.12
C GLU A 83 -3.12 -24.19 7.86
N LEU A 84 -3.26 -24.98 8.93
CA LEU A 84 -2.13 -25.53 9.66
C LEU A 84 -1.32 -26.51 8.78
N ASP A 85 -1.98 -27.35 7.99
CA ASP A 85 -1.30 -28.25 7.07
C ASP A 85 -0.55 -27.49 5.95
N LYS A 86 -1.13 -26.40 5.43
CA LYS A 86 -0.44 -25.52 4.48
C LYS A 86 0.80 -24.87 5.13
N LYS A 87 0.67 -24.39 6.37
CA LYS A 87 1.79 -23.81 7.13
C LYS A 87 2.91 -24.81 7.41
N LYS A 88 2.58 -26.07 7.75
CA LYS A 88 3.53 -27.14 7.99
C LYS A 88 4.39 -27.46 6.75
N ASN A 89 3.80 -27.36 5.56
CA ASN A 89 4.50 -27.61 4.29
C ASN A 89 5.37 -26.44 3.82
N ASN A 90 5.25 -25.27 4.48
CA ASN A 90 6.03 -24.08 4.15
C ASN A 90 7.37 -24.12 4.89
N LYS A 91 8.43 -24.54 4.20
CA LYS A 91 9.78 -24.77 4.78
C LYS A 91 10.40 -23.50 5.38
N ASP A 92 9.96 -22.32 4.94
CA ASP A 92 10.54 -21.04 5.35
C ASP A 92 9.86 -20.43 6.59
N GLY A 93 8.80 -21.07 7.13
CA GLY A 93 8.08 -20.61 8.32
C GLY A 93 7.30 -19.30 8.11
N LEU A 94 7.29 -18.75 6.89
CA LEU A 94 6.60 -17.54 6.54
C LEU A 94 5.13 -17.81 6.22
N THR A 95 4.23 -17.23 6.99
CA THR A 95 2.78 -17.38 6.82
C THR A 95 2.12 -16.12 6.28
N GLY A 96 2.75 -14.98 6.49
CA GLY A 96 2.36 -13.66 6.00
C GLY A 96 3.17 -13.21 4.78
N VAL A 97 3.02 -11.93 4.42
CA VAL A 97 3.84 -11.28 3.40
C VAL A 97 5.24 -11.05 3.97
N PRO A 98 6.31 -11.53 3.34
CA PRO A 98 7.67 -11.35 3.83
C PRO A 98 8.04 -9.87 3.99
N SER A 99 8.64 -9.51 5.10
CA SER A 99 9.24 -8.19 5.26
C SER A 99 10.56 -8.07 4.50
N GLY A 100 11.19 -9.24 4.25
CA GLY A 100 12.51 -9.38 3.64
C GLY A 100 13.66 -9.05 4.57
N PHE A 101 13.36 -8.92 5.88
CA PHE A 101 14.37 -8.82 6.94
C PHE A 101 14.33 -10.11 7.76
N SER A 102 15.38 -10.91 7.65
CA SER A 102 15.41 -12.29 8.16
C SER A 102 15.10 -12.40 9.66
N ALA A 103 15.63 -11.47 10.47
CA ALA A 103 15.38 -11.46 11.91
C ALA A 103 13.95 -11.06 12.25
N LEU A 104 13.38 -10.10 11.52
CA LEU A 104 12.00 -9.66 11.69
C LEU A 104 11.01 -10.73 11.25
N ASP A 105 11.28 -11.38 10.11
CA ASP A 105 10.44 -12.45 9.56
C ASP A 105 10.43 -13.68 10.47
N ARG A 106 11.56 -14.02 11.12
CA ARG A 106 11.58 -15.07 12.16
C ARG A 106 10.70 -14.75 13.36
N LEU A 107 10.59 -13.49 13.72
CA LEU A 107 9.83 -13.05 14.89
C LEU A 107 8.33 -12.92 14.59
N THR A 108 7.97 -12.48 13.38
CA THR A 108 6.58 -12.18 12.98
C THR A 108 5.96 -13.22 12.04
N SER A 109 6.78 -14.11 11.45
CA SER A 109 6.42 -14.98 10.33
C SER A 109 5.92 -14.20 9.11
N GLY A 110 6.45 -12.97 8.91
CA GLY A 110 6.02 -11.99 7.90
C GLY A 110 4.80 -11.17 8.35
N TRP A 111 4.38 -10.23 7.52
CA TRP A 111 3.21 -9.38 7.75
C TRP A 111 1.93 -10.19 7.61
N GLN A 112 1.20 -10.40 8.72
CA GLN A 112 0.05 -11.28 8.75
C GLN A 112 -1.18 -10.63 8.13
N LYS A 113 -1.95 -11.43 7.37
CA LYS A 113 -3.22 -11.00 6.79
C LYS A 113 -4.20 -10.54 7.87
N THR A 114 -5.11 -9.64 7.49
CA THR A 114 -6.14 -9.06 8.37
C THR A 114 -5.61 -8.22 9.53
N GLU A 115 -4.29 -8.05 9.66
CA GLU A 115 -3.68 -7.26 10.73
C GLU A 115 -3.44 -5.81 10.30
N LEU A 116 -3.61 -4.92 11.28
CA LEU A 116 -3.20 -3.51 11.20
C LEU A 116 -1.89 -3.35 11.97
N MET A 117 -0.84 -2.94 11.28
CA MET A 117 0.46 -2.65 11.84
C MET A 117 0.72 -1.15 11.82
N ILE A 118 1.17 -0.62 12.95
CA ILE A 118 1.55 0.79 13.06
C ILE A 118 3.07 0.87 13.16
N LEU A 119 3.68 1.53 12.19
CA LEU A 119 5.10 1.84 12.19
C LEU A 119 5.29 3.30 12.60
N ALA A 120 5.78 3.54 13.80
CA ALA A 120 5.91 4.88 14.33
C ALA A 120 7.37 5.26 14.61
N ALA A 121 7.72 6.52 14.35
CA ALA A 121 9.03 7.06 14.66
C ALA A 121 9.02 8.60 14.65
N ARG A 122 10.06 9.21 15.21
CA ARG A 122 10.33 10.64 15.01
C ARG A 122 10.79 10.91 13.56
N PRO A 123 10.62 12.16 13.07
CA PRO A 123 11.20 12.56 11.78
C PRO A 123 12.69 12.24 11.69
N GLY A 124 13.17 11.87 10.52
CA GLY A 124 14.58 11.54 10.29
C GLY A 124 15.02 10.12 10.69
N MET A 125 14.18 9.34 11.40
CA MET A 125 14.50 7.96 11.80
C MET A 125 14.46 6.95 10.65
N GLY A 126 13.90 7.32 9.49
CA GLY A 126 13.87 6.45 8.30
C GLY A 126 12.60 5.62 8.14
N LYS A 127 11.41 6.06 8.67
CA LYS A 127 10.12 5.36 8.47
C LYS A 127 9.87 4.98 7.01
N THR A 128 9.86 5.96 6.13
CA THR A 128 9.63 5.75 4.70
C THR A 128 10.72 4.85 4.09
N ALA A 129 11.98 4.98 4.51
CA ALA A 129 13.07 4.12 4.03
C ALA A 129 12.86 2.65 4.42
N PHE A 130 12.43 2.39 5.66
CA PHE A 130 12.14 1.03 6.13
C PHE A 130 10.99 0.40 5.34
N VAL A 131 9.89 1.13 5.20
CA VAL A 131 8.70 0.63 4.48
C VAL A 131 9.00 0.43 2.99
N VAL A 132 9.70 1.35 2.35
CA VAL A 132 10.11 1.21 0.94
C VAL A 132 11.04 0.01 0.77
N SER A 133 11.95 -0.25 1.71
CA SER A 133 12.80 -1.45 1.68
C SER A 133 11.97 -2.73 1.82
N SER A 134 11.05 -2.80 2.80
CA SER A 134 10.16 -3.96 2.99
C SER A 134 9.24 -4.18 1.79
N LEU A 135 8.64 -3.12 1.25
CA LEU A 135 7.77 -3.16 0.07
C LEU A 135 8.54 -3.65 -1.18
N ARG A 136 9.77 -3.13 -1.38
CA ARG A 136 10.66 -3.59 -2.44
C ARG A 136 10.98 -5.08 -2.28
N ASN A 137 11.34 -5.51 -1.07
CA ASN A 137 11.64 -6.90 -0.80
C ASN A 137 10.44 -7.81 -1.13
N ALA A 138 9.24 -7.48 -0.65
CA ALA A 138 8.04 -8.25 -0.95
C ALA A 138 7.75 -8.32 -2.46
N ALA A 139 7.87 -7.21 -3.18
CA ALA A 139 7.52 -7.16 -4.60
C ALA A 139 8.59 -7.74 -5.52
N VAL A 140 9.88 -7.45 -5.24
CA VAL A 140 10.99 -7.84 -6.14
C VAL A 140 11.51 -9.23 -5.83
N ASP A 141 11.69 -9.57 -4.55
CA ASP A 141 12.30 -10.84 -4.17
C ASP A 141 11.26 -11.96 -4.05
N PHE A 142 10.01 -11.62 -3.66
CA PHE A 142 8.92 -12.60 -3.48
C PHE A 142 7.79 -12.46 -4.50
N ASN A 143 7.90 -11.52 -5.45
CA ASN A 143 6.91 -11.27 -6.50
C ASN A 143 5.47 -11.10 -5.97
N MET A 144 5.33 -10.47 -4.79
CA MET A 144 4.03 -10.21 -4.19
C MET A 144 3.54 -8.81 -4.60
N PRO A 145 2.31 -8.67 -5.15
CA PRO A 145 1.76 -7.38 -5.51
C PRO A 145 1.49 -6.53 -4.25
N VAL A 146 2.01 -5.31 -4.23
CA VAL A 146 1.92 -4.41 -3.08
C VAL A 146 1.46 -3.02 -3.49
N ALA A 147 0.72 -2.35 -2.61
CA ALA A 147 0.25 -0.98 -2.84
C ALA A 147 0.78 -0.04 -1.76
N ILE A 148 1.21 1.15 -2.16
CA ILE A 148 1.56 2.25 -1.26
C ILE A 148 0.78 3.51 -1.60
N PHE A 149 0.11 4.05 -0.58
CA PHE A 149 -0.56 5.35 -0.61
C PHE A 149 0.33 6.36 0.11
N SER A 150 0.92 7.26 -0.66
CA SER A 150 1.86 8.27 -0.15
C SER A 150 1.20 9.63 -0.12
N LEU A 151 0.93 10.12 1.08
CA LEU A 151 0.31 11.43 1.30
C LEU A 151 1.34 12.55 1.51
N GLU A 152 2.60 12.19 1.73
CA GLU A 152 3.70 13.14 1.98
C GLU A 152 4.62 13.33 0.77
N MET A 153 4.86 12.24 0.03
CA MET A 153 5.84 12.23 -1.06
C MET A 153 5.18 11.92 -2.39
N SER A 154 5.65 12.55 -3.46
CA SER A 154 5.18 12.21 -4.82
C SER A 154 5.67 10.82 -5.27
N SER A 155 4.94 10.22 -6.20
CA SER A 155 5.27 8.91 -6.81
C SER A 155 6.70 8.89 -7.34
N VAL A 156 7.13 9.95 -8.02
CA VAL A 156 8.51 10.08 -8.57
C VAL A 156 9.55 10.08 -7.46
N GLN A 157 9.29 10.74 -6.33
CA GLN A 157 10.22 10.75 -5.19
C GLN A 157 10.36 9.36 -4.56
N LEU A 158 9.27 8.60 -4.45
CA LEU A 158 9.30 7.21 -3.99
C LEU A 158 10.05 6.30 -4.95
N VAL A 159 9.80 6.44 -6.26
CA VAL A 159 10.53 5.68 -7.29
C VAL A 159 12.02 6.00 -7.25
N ASN A 160 12.42 7.26 -7.06
CA ASN A 160 13.84 7.62 -6.91
C ASN A 160 14.48 6.95 -5.67
N ARG A 161 13.75 6.80 -4.56
CA ARG A 161 14.23 6.06 -3.39
C ARG A 161 14.36 4.56 -3.69
N LEU A 162 13.39 3.97 -4.37
CA LEU A 162 13.47 2.56 -4.82
C LEU A 162 14.68 2.34 -5.72
N ILE A 163 14.92 3.25 -6.68
CA ILE A 163 16.08 3.21 -7.57
C ILE A 163 17.38 3.30 -6.78
N SER A 164 17.48 4.26 -5.86
CA SER A 164 18.68 4.43 -5.01
C SER A 164 18.97 3.17 -4.19
N ALA A 165 17.94 2.60 -3.59
CA ALA A 165 18.06 1.39 -2.75
C ALA A 165 18.42 0.13 -3.58
N GLU A 166 17.87 -0.04 -4.78
CA GLU A 166 18.09 -1.21 -5.64
C GLU A 166 19.41 -1.11 -6.38
N ALA A 167 19.69 0.05 -6.98
CA ALA A 167 20.93 0.26 -7.72
C ALA A 167 22.15 0.49 -6.82
N GLU A 168 21.93 0.78 -5.52
CA GLU A 168 22.99 1.16 -4.55
C GLU A 168 23.78 2.37 -5.03
N ILE A 169 23.05 3.36 -5.54
CA ILE A 169 23.58 4.65 -5.99
C ILE A 169 23.13 5.71 -4.98
N ASP A 170 24.04 6.64 -4.68
CA ASP A 170 23.76 7.72 -3.75
C ASP A 170 22.51 8.50 -4.15
N SER A 171 21.55 8.58 -3.24
CA SER A 171 20.27 9.26 -3.44
C SER A 171 20.44 10.74 -3.79
N GLU A 172 21.51 11.40 -3.30
CA GLU A 172 21.79 12.78 -3.64
C GLU A 172 22.27 12.94 -5.09
N LYS A 173 23.07 11.99 -5.60
CA LYS A 173 23.48 11.98 -7.00
C LYS A 173 22.30 11.77 -7.94
N ILE A 174 21.39 10.86 -7.59
CA ILE A 174 20.14 10.64 -8.36
C ILE A 174 19.32 11.93 -8.39
N ARG A 175 19.13 12.58 -7.23
CA ARG A 175 18.38 13.83 -7.13
C ARG A 175 18.98 14.97 -7.93
N ARG A 176 20.31 15.05 -7.99
CA ARG A 176 21.05 16.09 -8.74
C ARG A 176 21.25 15.75 -10.22
N GLY A 177 20.96 14.50 -10.63
CA GLY A 177 21.27 14.02 -11.97
C GLY A 177 22.77 13.92 -12.29
N SER A 178 23.63 13.83 -11.25
CA SER A 178 25.10 13.86 -11.37
C SER A 178 25.70 12.46 -11.28
N LEU A 179 25.19 11.54 -12.10
CA LEU A 179 25.68 10.16 -12.17
C LEU A 179 26.91 10.05 -13.06
N ALA A 180 27.93 9.34 -12.60
CA ALA A 180 29.08 8.99 -13.42
C ALA A 180 28.72 7.91 -14.47
N PRO A 181 29.45 7.76 -15.60
CA PRO A 181 29.15 6.78 -16.64
C PRO A 181 28.96 5.35 -16.11
N HIS A 182 29.83 4.88 -15.20
CA HIS A 182 29.71 3.57 -14.59
C HIS A 182 28.47 3.42 -13.69
N GLU A 183 28.01 4.51 -13.04
CA GLU A 183 26.78 4.50 -12.24
C GLU A 183 25.54 4.42 -13.14
N TRP A 184 25.57 4.99 -14.35
CA TRP A 184 24.54 4.80 -15.35
C TRP A 184 24.44 3.35 -15.82
N GLU A 185 25.55 2.67 -16.08
CA GLU A 185 25.58 1.26 -16.43
C GLU A 185 25.03 0.40 -15.28
N GLN A 186 25.48 0.66 -14.06
CA GLN A 186 24.95 0.00 -12.84
C GLN A 186 23.45 0.20 -12.69
N LEU A 187 22.96 1.42 -12.91
CA LEU A 187 21.53 1.75 -12.87
C LEU A 187 20.75 0.92 -13.89
N HIS A 188 21.16 0.94 -15.16
CA HIS A 188 20.49 0.21 -16.23
C HIS A 188 20.43 -1.29 -15.95
N HIS A 189 21.50 -1.85 -15.42
CA HIS A 189 21.55 -3.29 -15.11
C HIS A 189 20.60 -3.65 -13.96
N ARG A 190 20.55 -2.84 -12.89
CA ARG A 190 19.77 -3.18 -11.68
C ARG A 190 18.29 -2.76 -11.75
N ILE A 191 17.95 -1.71 -12.50
CA ILE A 191 16.59 -1.18 -12.57
C ILE A 191 15.60 -2.18 -13.19
N HIS A 192 16.08 -3.10 -14.01
CA HIS A 192 15.25 -4.11 -14.68
C HIS A 192 14.39 -4.91 -13.69
N ARG A 193 14.92 -5.18 -12.49
CA ARG A 193 14.19 -5.89 -11.43
C ARG A 193 13.00 -5.09 -10.90
N LEU A 194 13.14 -3.76 -10.80
CA LEU A 194 12.07 -2.87 -10.37
C LEU A 194 11.02 -2.64 -11.46
N THR A 195 11.40 -2.60 -12.72
CA THR A 195 10.50 -2.32 -13.84
C THR A 195 9.35 -3.34 -13.93
N ASN A 196 9.64 -4.58 -13.57
CA ASN A 196 8.66 -5.67 -13.62
C ASN A 196 8.04 -5.99 -12.25
N ALA A 197 8.46 -5.28 -11.19
CA ALA A 197 7.95 -5.52 -9.84
C ALA A 197 6.50 -5.03 -9.71
N PRO A 198 5.60 -5.82 -9.12
CA PRO A 198 4.18 -5.47 -8.98
C PRO A 198 3.98 -4.47 -7.82
N ILE A 199 4.50 -3.25 -7.96
CA ILE A 199 4.39 -2.16 -7.00
C ILE A 199 3.42 -1.11 -7.52
N PHE A 200 2.35 -0.83 -6.79
CA PHE A 200 1.34 0.16 -7.12
C PHE A 200 1.50 1.37 -6.20
N ILE A 201 1.72 2.55 -6.77
CA ILE A 201 1.95 3.79 -6.03
C ILE A 201 0.82 4.76 -6.32
N ASP A 202 0.20 5.29 -5.27
CA ASP A 202 -0.80 6.34 -5.34
C ASP A 202 -0.31 7.52 -4.45
N ASP A 203 -0.18 8.71 -5.02
CA ASP A 203 0.26 9.92 -4.34
C ASP A 203 -0.82 11.01 -4.30
N THR A 204 -2.08 10.58 -4.28
CA THR A 204 -3.22 11.51 -4.13
C THR A 204 -3.13 12.23 -2.78
N PRO A 205 -3.02 13.57 -2.77
CA PRO A 205 -2.95 14.34 -1.53
C PRO A 205 -4.29 14.34 -0.79
N ALA A 206 -4.24 14.44 0.54
CA ALA A 206 -5.42 14.55 1.41
C ALA A 206 -6.47 13.44 1.19
N LEU A 207 -6.00 12.22 0.96
CA LEU A 207 -6.84 11.05 0.67
C LEU A 207 -7.81 10.78 1.82
N SER A 208 -9.11 10.68 1.51
CA SER A 208 -10.12 10.28 2.48
C SER A 208 -10.09 8.77 2.71
N ILE A 209 -10.62 8.35 3.87
CA ILE A 209 -10.68 6.90 4.18
C ILE A 209 -11.59 6.15 3.20
N LEU A 210 -12.66 6.79 2.68
CA LEU A 210 -13.55 6.19 1.70
C LEU A 210 -12.86 6.00 0.35
N GLU A 211 -12.14 7.02 -0.11
CA GLU A 211 -11.38 6.94 -1.35
C GLU A 211 -10.26 5.90 -1.26
N LEU A 212 -9.53 5.85 -0.15
CA LEU A 212 -8.53 4.80 0.10
C LEU A 212 -9.16 3.42 -0.03
N ARG A 213 -10.34 3.21 0.57
CA ARG A 213 -11.06 1.94 0.55
C ARG A 213 -11.49 1.56 -0.87
N ALA A 214 -12.03 2.51 -1.63
CA ALA A 214 -12.45 2.30 -3.02
C ALA A 214 -11.26 1.93 -3.92
N LYS A 215 -10.15 2.68 -3.82
CA LYS A 215 -8.91 2.39 -4.56
C LYS A 215 -8.30 1.05 -4.17
N SER A 216 -8.26 0.72 -2.89
CA SER A 216 -7.72 -0.55 -2.39
C SER A 216 -8.53 -1.76 -2.87
N ARG A 217 -9.88 -1.66 -2.86
CA ARG A 217 -10.78 -2.69 -3.42
C ARG A 217 -10.52 -2.92 -4.90
N ARG A 218 -10.37 -1.84 -5.66
CA ARG A 218 -10.08 -1.92 -7.10
C ARG A 218 -8.73 -2.59 -7.34
N LEU A 219 -7.69 -2.19 -6.61
CA LEU A 219 -6.36 -2.80 -6.71
C LEU A 219 -6.38 -4.29 -6.30
N LYS A 220 -7.13 -4.64 -5.25
CA LYS A 220 -7.30 -6.04 -4.84
C LYS A 220 -8.00 -6.86 -5.91
N ALA A 221 -9.06 -6.35 -6.52
CA ALA A 221 -9.82 -7.04 -7.56
C ALA A 221 -9.04 -7.20 -8.87
N GLN A 222 -8.24 -6.20 -9.26
CA GLN A 222 -7.53 -6.18 -10.54
C GLN A 222 -6.15 -6.84 -10.50
N HIS A 223 -5.44 -6.68 -9.37
CA HIS A 223 -4.03 -7.07 -9.27
C HIS A 223 -3.75 -8.01 -8.10
N ASP A 224 -4.79 -8.39 -7.32
CA ASP A 224 -4.68 -9.23 -6.14
C ASP A 224 -3.57 -8.76 -5.18
N ILE A 225 -3.56 -7.47 -4.85
CA ILE A 225 -2.57 -6.92 -3.91
C ILE A 225 -2.55 -7.71 -2.61
N GLN A 226 -1.35 -7.94 -2.07
CA GLN A 226 -1.11 -8.73 -0.87
C GLN A 226 -0.72 -7.88 0.35
N MET A 227 -0.42 -6.60 0.17
CA MET A 227 -0.07 -5.67 1.25
C MET A 227 -0.46 -4.25 0.86
N ILE A 228 -0.91 -3.47 1.85
CA ILE A 228 -1.20 -2.04 1.72
C ILE A 228 -0.32 -1.27 2.70
N VAL A 229 0.30 -0.20 2.20
CA VAL A 229 1.10 0.74 2.99
C VAL A 229 0.51 2.14 2.88
N ILE A 230 0.48 2.89 4.00
CA ILE A 230 -0.03 4.26 4.08
C ILE A 230 1.02 5.16 4.74
N ASP A 231 1.53 6.15 4.03
CA ASP A 231 2.54 7.11 4.50
C ASP A 231 1.97 8.54 4.44
N TYR A 232 1.48 9.12 5.54
CA TYR A 232 1.26 8.65 6.90
C TYR A 232 -0.13 9.06 7.43
N LEU A 233 -0.62 8.38 8.45
CA LEU A 233 -1.99 8.48 8.97
C LEU A 233 -2.47 9.91 9.24
N GLN A 234 -1.61 10.76 9.80
CA GLN A 234 -1.97 12.12 10.20
C GLN A 234 -2.22 13.07 9.01
N LEU A 235 -1.98 12.67 7.77
CA LEU A 235 -2.35 13.43 6.57
C LEU A 235 -3.68 13.00 5.97
N MET A 236 -4.25 11.89 6.44
CA MET A 236 -5.57 11.45 6.00
C MET A 236 -6.66 12.39 6.54
N THR A 237 -7.71 12.53 5.78
CA THR A 237 -8.91 13.26 6.18
C THR A 237 -10.00 12.29 6.61
N GLY A 238 -10.65 12.61 7.75
CA GLY A 238 -11.85 11.92 8.17
C GLY A 238 -13.07 12.42 7.42
N ASP A 239 -14.12 11.62 7.41
CA ASP A 239 -15.37 11.83 6.66
C ASP A 239 -16.29 12.91 7.28
N THR A 240 -15.83 13.64 8.29
CA THR A 240 -16.62 14.67 8.96
C THR A 240 -16.64 15.96 8.15
N GLY A 241 -17.61 16.08 7.25
CA GLY A 241 -17.84 17.26 6.44
C GLY A 241 -17.85 18.57 7.27
N GLY A 242 -16.76 19.27 7.26
CA GLY A 242 -16.58 20.72 7.34
C GLY A 242 -17.24 21.54 8.46
N LYS A 243 -17.82 20.96 9.51
CA LYS A 243 -18.40 21.73 10.63
C LYS A 243 -17.96 21.18 11.98
N GLY A 244 -16.91 21.76 12.50
CA GLY A 244 -16.41 21.60 13.85
C GLY A 244 -14.97 21.10 13.81
N ALA A 245 -14.07 21.87 14.41
CA ALA A 245 -12.77 21.37 14.86
C ALA A 245 -13.02 20.28 15.92
N GLY A 246 -13.63 19.18 15.47
CA GLY A 246 -13.81 17.95 16.24
C GLY A 246 -12.44 17.44 16.56
N ASN A 247 -12.28 17.00 17.77
CA ASN A 247 -11.07 16.51 18.35
C ASN A 247 -10.29 15.64 17.34
N ARG A 248 -9.10 16.10 16.89
CA ARG A 248 -8.23 15.37 15.94
C ARG A 248 -7.99 13.92 16.37
N GLU A 249 -7.97 13.66 17.67
CA GLU A 249 -7.88 12.33 18.24
C GLU A 249 -9.05 11.42 17.82
N GLN A 250 -10.28 11.95 17.77
CA GLN A 250 -11.46 11.19 17.35
C GLN A 250 -11.41 10.86 15.86
N GLU A 251 -10.92 11.79 15.04
CA GLU A 251 -10.74 11.58 13.60
C GLU A 251 -9.71 10.47 13.34
N ILE A 252 -8.56 10.53 13.99
CA ILE A 252 -7.52 9.51 13.92
C ILE A 252 -8.05 8.16 14.43
N ALA A 253 -8.88 8.14 15.48
CA ALA A 253 -9.52 6.93 15.97
C ALA A 253 -10.44 6.30 14.93
N MET A 254 -11.25 7.11 14.23
CA MET A 254 -12.11 6.60 13.15
C MET A 254 -11.29 6.05 11.99
N ILE A 255 -10.23 6.75 11.59
CA ILE A 255 -9.32 6.31 10.53
C ILE A 255 -8.68 4.96 10.92
N SER A 256 -8.11 4.86 12.11
CA SER A 256 -7.46 3.63 12.61
C SER A 256 -8.42 2.43 12.56
N ARG A 257 -9.63 2.61 13.10
CA ARG A 257 -10.67 1.55 13.09
C ARG A 257 -11.08 1.17 11.67
N SER A 258 -11.19 2.14 10.77
CA SER A 258 -11.54 1.90 9.38
C SER A 258 -10.43 1.15 8.63
N LEU A 259 -9.16 1.44 8.93
CA LEU A 259 -8.02 0.70 8.38
C LEU A 259 -7.97 -0.75 8.89
N LYS A 260 -8.29 -0.98 10.16
CA LYS A 260 -8.43 -2.35 10.69
C LYS A 260 -9.55 -3.12 10.00
N ASN A 261 -10.68 -2.46 9.73
CA ASN A 261 -11.77 -3.05 8.98
C ASN A 261 -11.36 -3.34 7.52
N LEU A 262 -10.62 -2.43 6.88
CA LEU A 262 -10.09 -2.62 5.53
C LEU A 262 -9.15 -3.84 5.44
N ALA A 263 -8.25 -3.99 6.41
CA ALA A 263 -7.35 -5.16 6.48
C ALA A 263 -8.13 -6.47 6.53
N LYS A 264 -9.19 -6.53 7.35
CA LYS A 264 -10.07 -7.70 7.46
C LYS A 264 -10.91 -7.94 6.21
N GLU A 265 -11.42 -6.88 5.60
CA GLU A 265 -12.27 -6.94 4.41
C GLU A 265 -11.53 -7.49 3.19
N LEU A 266 -10.29 -7.00 2.96
CA LEU A 266 -9.49 -7.38 1.81
C LEU A 266 -8.60 -8.60 2.05
N ASP A 267 -8.55 -9.13 3.28
CA ASP A 267 -7.65 -10.22 3.70
C ASP A 267 -6.18 -9.91 3.39
N VAL A 268 -5.74 -8.70 3.74
CA VAL A 268 -4.36 -8.22 3.54
C VAL A 268 -3.81 -7.53 4.79
N PRO A 269 -2.49 -7.57 5.03
CA PRO A 269 -1.84 -6.70 6.00
C PRO A 269 -1.93 -5.23 5.58
N VAL A 270 -2.20 -4.35 6.54
CA VAL A 270 -2.17 -2.90 6.37
C VAL A 270 -1.10 -2.32 7.29
N ILE A 271 -0.09 -1.69 6.70
CA ILE A 271 0.99 -1.00 7.42
C ILE A 271 0.72 0.50 7.33
N ALA A 272 0.45 1.13 8.45
CA ALA A 272 0.22 2.56 8.50
C ALA A 272 1.34 3.26 9.27
N LEU A 273 1.94 4.27 8.65
CA LEU A 273 2.99 5.06 9.26
C LEU A 273 2.38 6.10 10.19
N SER A 274 3.05 6.33 11.32
CA SER A 274 2.66 7.34 12.30
C SER A 274 3.86 8.14 12.78
N GLN A 275 3.63 9.40 13.10
CA GLN A 275 4.64 10.23 13.71
C GLN A 275 4.48 10.25 15.22
N LEU A 276 5.59 10.05 15.95
CA LEU A 276 5.62 10.11 17.42
C LEU A 276 5.55 11.55 17.93
N SER A 277 5.00 11.71 19.14
CA SER A 277 4.97 12.98 19.87
C SER A 277 6.38 13.55 20.07
N ARG A 278 6.48 14.89 20.10
CA ARG A 278 7.73 15.58 20.43
C ARG A 278 8.22 15.32 21.85
N ALA A 279 7.37 14.80 22.73
CA ALA A 279 7.73 14.46 24.11
C ALA A 279 8.90 13.46 24.20
N VAL A 280 9.09 12.61 23.17
CA VAL A 280 10.26 11.71 23.07
C VAL A 280 11.58 12.49 23.09
N GLU A 281 11.66 13.63 22.40
CA GLU A 281 12.89 14.42 22.28
C GLU A 281 13.22 15.21 23.54
N THR A 282 12.20 15.55 24.34
CA THR A 282 12.36 16.28 25.60
C THR A 282 12.63 15.36 26.80
N ARG A 283 12.44 14.05 26.60
CA ARG A 283 12.73 13.03 27.63
C ARG A 283 14.24 12.94 27.86
N GLY A 284 14.66 12.90 29.13
CA GLY A 284 16.04 12.59 29.47
C GLY A 284 16.43 11.15 29.15
N GLY A 285 17.73 10.86 28.99
CA GLY A 285 18.24 9.54 28.67
C GLY A 285 18.26 9.21 27.17
N GLU A 286 18.16 7.94 26.84
CA GLU A 286 18.32 7.41 25.47
C GLU A 286 17.25 7.84 24.47
N LYS A 287 16.19 8.51 24.88
CA LYS A 287 15.06 8.93 24.01
C LYS A 287 14.42 7.75 23.24
N ARG A 288 14.48 6.55 23.83
CA ARG A 288 13.90 5.35 23.25
C ARG A 288 12.36 5.45 23.23
N PRO A 289 11.69 5.19 22.09
CA PRO A 289 10.24 5.31 21.97
C PRO A 289 9.47 4.34 22.87
N GLN A 290 8.31 4.75 23.34
CA GLN A 290 7.37 3.97 24.14
C GLN A 290 5.93 4.11 23.62
N LEU A 291 5.04 3.17 23.97
CA LEU A 291 3.63 3.22 23.54
C LEU A 291 2.94 4.53 23.95
N SER A 292 3.29 5.10 25.11
CA SER A 292 2.78 6.41 25.55
C SER A 292 3.13 7.57 24.61
N ASP A 293 4.13 7.41 23.72
CA ASP A 293 4.55 8.44 22.79
C ASP A 293 3.64 8.53 21.55
N LEU A 294 2.73 7.53 21.39
CA LEU A 294 1.59 7.58 20.45
C LEU A 294 0.41 8.41 20.98
N ARG A 295 0.60 9.25 21.99
CA ARG A 295 -0.38 9.83 22.91
C ARG A 295 -1.47 10.70 22.26
N GLU A 296 -1.24 11.28 21.09
CA GLU A 296 -2.29 11.94 20.28
C GLU A 296 -3.19 10.93 19.57
N SER A 297 -2.97 9.64 19.81
CA SER A 297 -3.56 8.53 19.08
C SER A 297 -3.71 7.29 19.95
N GLY A 298 -4.15 7.42 21.20
CA GLY A 298 -4.35 6.29 22.12
C GLY A 298 -5.28 5.20 21.54
N SER A 299 -6.17 5.60 20.66
CA SER A 299 -7.02 4.68 19.90
C SER A 299 -6.25 3.87 18.84
N ILE A 300 -5.19 4.43 18.22
CA ILE A 300 -4.35 3.68 17.27
C ILE A 300 -3.70 2.50 17.97
N GLU A 301 -3.20 2.72 19.19
CA GLU A 301 -2.61 1.63 19.99
C GLU A 301 -3.62 0.52 20.25
N GLN A 302 -4.87 0.86 20.56
CA GLN A 302 -5.91 -0.13 20.85
C GLN A 302 -6.32 -0.93 19.62
N ASP A 303 -6.50 -0.28 18.47
CA ASP A 303 -6.96 -0.90 17.23
C ASP A 303 -5.87 -1.73 16.54
N ALA A 304 -4.58 -1.33 16.67
CA ALA A 304 -3.46 -2.01 16.07
C ALA A 304 -3.23 -3.42 16.65
N ASP A 305 -2.92 -4.37 15.80
CA ASP A 305 -2.47 -5.70 16.20
C ASP A 305 -0.99 -5.70 16.54
N MET A 306 -0.20 -4.91 15.82
CA MET A 306 1.22 -4.75 16.02
C MET A 306 1.59 -3.26 16.04
N VAL A 307 2.45 -2.86 16.95
CA VAL A 307 3.07 -1.53 17.02
C VAL A 307 4.57 -1.68 16.98
N ILE A 308 5.18 -1.03 16.01
CA ILE A 308 6.62 -1.06 15.75
C ILE A 308 7.17 0.34 15.88
N PHE A 309 8.24 0.50 16.62
CA PHE A 309 9.02 1.73 16.64
C PHE A 309 10.33 1.56 15.90
N LEU A 310 10.68 2.59 15.11
CA LEU A 310 12.02 2.73 14.56
C LEU A 310 12.81 3.68 15.43
N TYR A 311 13.99 3.24 15.82
CA TYR A 311 14.93 4.01 16.63
C TYR A 311 16.33 3.89 16.05
N ARG A 312 17.04 5.01 16.00
CA ARG A 312 18.45 5.07 15.54
C ARG A 312 19.26 5.81 16.60
N PRO A 313 20.08 5.08 17.40
CA PRO A 313 20.92 5.68 18.43
C PRO A 313 21.85 6.76 17.86
N GLU A 314 22.47 6.50 16.72
CA GLU A 314 23.37 7.43 16.01
C GLU A 314 22.74 8.81 15.76
N TYR A 315 21.43 8.86 15.46
CA TYR A 315 20.70 10.13 15.23
C TYR A 315 20.70 11.03 16.47
N TYR A 316 20.79 10.45 17.67
CA TYR A 316 20.90 11.17 18.94
C TYR A 316 22.34 11.32 19.43
N GLY A 317 23.35 10.98 18.60
CA GLY A 317 24.75 11.08 18.94
C GLY A 317 25.27 9.94 19.84
N ILE A 318 24.49 8.87 19.99
CA ILE A 318 24.92 7.66 20.70
C ILE A 318 25.67 6.79 19.69
N THR A 319 26.97 6.60 19.91
CA THR A 319 27.87 5.87 19.00
C THR A 319 28.19 4.46 19.48
N GLU A 320 27.99 4.18 20.77
CA GLU A 320 28.28 2.90 21.41
C GLU A 320 27.10 2.46 22.27
N ASP A 321 26.87 1.16 22.35
CA ASP A 321 25.90 0.55 23.26
C ASP A 321 26.46 0.44 24.68
N GLU A 322 25.66 -0.05 25.66
CA GLU A 322 26.06 -0.27 27.02
C GLU A 322 27.25 -1.27 27.18
N SER A 323 27.47 -2.07 26.13
CA SER A 323 28.56 -3.07 26.09
C SER A 323 29.82 -2.54 25.40
N GLY A 324 29.81 -1.27 24.91
CA GLY A 324 30.91 -0.65 24.21
C GLY A 324 31.01 -1.03 22.71
N ASN A 325 29.97 -1.67 22.13
CA ASN A 325 29.94 -1.97 20.70
C ASN A 325 29.45 -0.75 19.92
N SER A 326 30.03 -0.53 18.73
CA SER A 326 29.58 0.55 17.85
C SER A 326 28.15 0.31 17.34
N VAL A 327 27.30 1.30 17.49
CA VAL A 327 25.91 1.32 16.97
C VAL A 327 25.77 2.23 15.74
N ALA A 328 26.90 2.63 15.14
CA ALA A 328 26.89 3.45 13.91
C ALA A 328 26.23 2.71 12.75
N GLY A 329 25.28 3.37 12.08
CA GLY A 329 24.52 2.77 10.99
C GLY A 329 23.52 1.68 11.41
N ILE A 330 23.28 1.50 12.71
CA ILE A 330 22.27 0.56 13.22
C ILE A 330 20.93 1.29 13.38
N GLY A 331 19.86 0.62 12.90
CA GLY A 331 18.48 0.96 13.18
C GLY A 331 17.80 -0.15 13.94
N GLU A 332 17.17 0.19 15.04
CA GLU A 332 16.40 -0.75 15.86
C GLU A 332 14.94 -0.73 15.45
N VAL A 333 14.40 -1.92 15.23
CA VAL A 333 12.98 -2.20 14.97
C VAL A 333 12.41 -2.80 16.25
N ILE A 334 11.74 -1.98 17.03
CA ILE A 334 11.24 -2.33 18.36
C ILE A 334 9.78 -2.77 18.23
N LEU A 335 9.47 -4.04 18.45
CA LEU A 335 8.10 -4.54 18.53
C LEU A 335 7.54 -4.22 19.92
N ALA A 336 6.87 -3.09 20.06
CA ALA A 336 6.33 -2.63 21.34
C ALA A 336 4.95 -3.23 21.65
N LYS A 337 4.22 -3.68 20.65
CA LYS A 337 2.97 -4.45 20.79
C LYS A 337 2.91 -5.49 19.69
N ASN A 338 2.55 -6.71 20.06
CA ASN A 338 2.28 -7.80 19.11
C ASN A 338 1.19 -8.72 19.70
N ARG A 339 0.00 -8.74 19.09
CA ARG A 339 -1.11 -9.60 19.55
C ARG A 339 -0.88 -11.07 19.22
N SER A 340 -0.11 -11.34 18.17
CA SER A 340 0.06 -12.67 17.58
C SER A 340 1.40 -13.31 17.95
N GLY A 341 2.28 -12.63 18.71
CA GLY A 341 3.62 -13.12 19.02
C GLY A 341 4.31 -12.42 20.17
N SER A 342 5.62 -12.63 20.31
CA SER A 342 6.46 -12.02 21.33
C SER A 342 6.82 -10.57 21.01
N LEU A 343 7.25 -9.86 22.05
CA LEU A 343 7.86 -8.54 21.95
C LEU A 343 9.38 -8.72 21.92
N ASP A 344 10.03 -8.03 20.99
CA ASP A 344 11.49 -8.07 20.87
C ASP A 344 11.99 -6.83 20.10
N THR A 345 13.31 -6.68 20.03
CA THR A 345 13.97 -5.64 19.26
C THR A 345 14.89 -6.28 18.23
N VAL A 346 14.64 -5.98 16.98
CA VAL A 346 15.47 -6.44 15.85
C VAL A 346 16.39 -5.31 15.42
N GLN A 347 17.68 -5.59 15.29
CA GLN A 347 18.65 -4.66 14.74
C GLN A 347 18.80 -4.87 13.24
N LEU A 348 18.77 -3.78 12.49
CA LEU A 348 18.98 -3.73 11.06
C LEU A 348 20.08 -2.72 10.71
N LYS A 349 20.72 -2.91 9.60
CA LYS A 349 21.68 -1.94 9.03
C LYS A 349 20.95 -0.84 8.29
N PHE A 350 21.15 0.41 8.67
CA PHE A 350 20.67 1.56 7.94
C PHE A 350 21.78 2.16 7.07
N ILE A 351 21.58 2.18 5.77
CA ILE A 351 22.53 2.72 4.79
C ILE A 351 21.99 4.06 4.29
N GLY A 352 22.39 5.14 4.95
CA GLY A 352 21.86 6.48 4.70
C GLY A 352 22.04 6.97 3.26
N LYS A 353 23.17 6.64 2.62
CA LYS A 353 23.47 6.99 1.21
C LYS A 353 22.39 6.50 0.25
N TYR A 354 21.88 5.27 0.50
CA TYR A 354 20.90 4.61 -0.36
C TYR A 354 19.49 4.70 0.20
N THR A 355 19.31 5.36 1.35
CA THR A 355 18.04 5.39 2.10
C THR A 355 17.43 3.99 2.28
N LYS A 356 18.26 2.99 2.58
CA LYS A 356 17.94 1.57 2.59
C LYS A 356 18.13 0.97 3.97
N PHE A 357 17.19 0.10 4.40
CA PHE A 357 17.42 -0.86 5.47
C PHE A 357 17.81 -2.22 4.90
N ALA A 358 18.67 -2.95 5.59
CA ALA A 358 19.13 -4.28 5.24
C ALA A 358 19.40 -5.10 6.50
N ASP A 359 19.49 -6.42 6.39
CA ASP A 359 19.95 -7.27 7.48
C ASP A 359 21.40 -6.90 7.89
N LEU A 360 21.75 -7.12 9.15
CA LEU A 360 23.11 -6.85 9.67
C LEU A 360 24.14 -7.68 8.90
N ASP A 361 23.84 -8.96 8.69
CA ASP A 361 24.66 -9.88 7.90
C ASP A 361 24.19 -9.87 6.44
N SER A 362 24.68 -8.91 5.67
CA SER A 362 24.32 -8.74 4.25
C SER A 362 24.82 -9.85 3.31
N GLN A 363 25.31 -10.98 3.85
CA GLN A 363 25.65 -12.19 3.07
C GLN A 363 24.48 -13.13 2.82
N PHE A 364 23.32 -12.89 3.42
CA PHE A 364 22.13 -13.69 3.16
C PHE A 364 21.42 -13.14 1.92
N THR A 365 21.76 -13.69 0.77
CA THR A 365 20.89 -13.64 -0.41
C THR A 365 19.81 -14.69 -0.17
N PRO A 366 18.52 -14.33 0.02
CA PRO A 366 17.47 -15.32 0.06
C PRO A 366 17.55 -16.12 -1.24
N ALA A 367 17.58 -17.45 -1.14
CA ALA A 367 17.52 -18.31 -2.33
C ALA A 367 16.31 -17.90 -3.16
N PRO A 368 16.44 -17.69 -4.47
CA PRO A 368 15.30 -17.33 -5.29
C PRO A 368 14.22 -18.39 -5.11
N TYR A 369 13.03 -17.97 -4.72
CA TYR A 369 11.86 -18.81 -4.63
C TYR A 369 11.61 -19.43 -6.00
N SER A 370 11.95 -20.69 -6.19
CA SER A 370 11.55 -21.43 -7.37
C SER A 370 10.06 -21.73 -7.24
N VAL A 371 9.25 -20.83 -7.73
CA VAL A 371 7.84 -21.11 -7.98
C VAL A 371 7.80 -22.00 -9.20
N ASP A 372 7.80 -23.32 -9.00
CA ASP A 372 7.35 -24.29 -10.00
C ASP A 372 5.85 -24.08 -10.25
N ARG A 373 5.51 -22.99 -10.94
CA ARG A 373 4.26 -22.90 -11.68
C ARG A 373 4.59 -23.21 -13.13
N PRO A 374 3.95 -24.19 -13.75
CA PRO A 374 4.06 -24.36 -15.19
C PRO A 374 3.51 -23.08 -15.83
N ILE A 375 4.39 -22.35 -16.48
CA ILE A 375 4.02 -21.23 -17.34
C ILE A 375 3.28 -21.82 -18.54
N ALA A 376 1.96 -21.88 -18.46
CA ALA A 376 1.15 -22.15 -19.62
C ALA A 376 1.24 -20.91 -20.52
N ASN A 377 1.92 -21.10 -21.65
CA ASN A 377 1.94 -20.20 -22.82
C ASN A 377 2.51 -18.78 -22.60
N ALA A 378 3.81 -18.67 -22.30
CA ALA A 378 4.57 -17.54 -22.74
C ALA A 378 5.06 -17.82 -24.18
N ASN A 379 4.52 -17.12 -25.16
CA ASN A 379 5.12 -17.06 -26.48
C ASN A 379 6.58 -16.63 -26.33
N PRO A 380 7.54 -17.36 -26.92
CA PRO A 380 8.93 -16.94 -26.87
C PRO A 380 9.02 -15.63 -27.65
N ILE A 381 9.36 -14.54 -26.95
CA ILE A 381 9.83 -13.31 -27.61
C ILE A 381 11.07 -13.75 -28.38
N ALA A 382 10.95 -13.70 -29.72
CA ALA A 382 12.01 -14.02 -30.63
C ALA A 382 13.27 -13.23 -30.23
N SER A 383 14.36 -13.95 -30.06
CA SER A 383 15.70 -13.41 -29.96
C SER A 383 15.91 -12.36 -31.04
N PHE A 384 16.17 -11.13 -30.64
CA PHE A 384 16.71 -10.10 -31.52
C PHE A 384 18.15 -10.49 -31.85
N GLU A 385 18.33 -11.40 -32.79
CA GLU A 385 19.57 -11.50 -33.53
C GLU A 385 19.66 -10.25 -34.41
N SER A 386 20.71 -9.49 -34.18
CA SER A 386 21.12 -8.36 -35.01
C SER A 386 21.49 -8.85 -36.41
N GLN A 387 20.50 -8.94 -37.30
CA GLN A 387 20.74 -8.96 -38.74
C GLN A 387 20.90 -7.52 -39.21
N ALA A 388 22.13 -7.16 -39.55
CA ALA A 388 22.41 -5.94 -40.28
C ALA A 388 21.57 -5.91 -41.58
N PRO A 389 20.83 -4.82 -41.85
CA PRO A 389 20.10 -4.72 -43.12
C PRO A 389 21.08 -4.68 -44.29
N PRO A 390 20.74 -5.33 -45.42
CA PRO A 390 21.55 -5.23 -46.63
C PRO A 390 21.58 -3.78 -47.11
N ALA A 391 22.75 -3.34 -47.52
CA ALA A 391 22.99 -2.00 -48.05
C ALA A 391 22.10 -1.79 -49.32
N ALA A 392 20.98 -1.10 -49.13
CA ALA A 392 20.19 -0.58 -50.24
C ALA A 392 20.77 0.78 -50.63
N SER A 393 21.54 0.81 -51.72
CA SER A 393 21.91 2.03 -52.42
C SER A 393 20.66 2.60 -53.12
N GLY A 394 19.98 3.51 -52.44
CA GLY A 394 18.85 4.26 -52.97
C GLY A 394 18.69 5.53 -52.17
N THR A 395 19.27 6.63 -52.72
CA THR A 395 19.05 7.97 -52.19
C THR A 395 17.57 8.35 -52.33
N LEU A 396 16.82 8.31 -51.24
CA LEU A 396 15.51 8.94 -51.19
C LEU A 396 15.71 10.46 -51.10
N ARG A 397 15.42 11.17 -52.19
CA ARG A 397 15.35 12.64 -52.21
C ARG A 397 14.19 13.10 -51.36
N SER A 398 14.52 13.89 -50.34
CA SER A 398 13.54 14.58 -49.51
C SER A 398 12.80 15.62 -50.35
N ARG A 399 11.46 15.59 -50.32
CA ARG A 399 10.54 16.57 -50.94
C ARG A 399 10.62 17.98 -50.32
N ALA A 400 11.47 18.21 -49.36
CA ALA A 400 11.60 19.51 -48.67
C ALA A 400 12.44 20.55 -49.44
N ASN A 401 13.07 20.21 -50.55
CA ASN A 401 13.94 21.13 -51.31
C ASN A 401 13.37 21.53 -52.70
N ASP A 402 12.15 21.24 -53.03
CA ASP A 402 11.51 21.78 -54.26
C ASP A 402 10.78 23.08 -53.92
N LEU A 403 11.55 24.16 -53.77
CA LEU A 403 11.08 25.54 -53.61
C LEU A 403 10.94 26.30 -54.97
N SER A 404 10.72 25.63 -56.08
CA SER A 404 10.67 26.28 -57.39
C SER A 404 9.30 26.49 -58.02
N ASN A 405 8.19 26.30 -57.28
CA ASN A 405 6.86 26.61 -57.82
C ASN A 405 5.91 27.15 -56.74
N PHE A 406 6.20 28.34 -56.20
CA PHE A 406 5.22 29.19 -55.55
C PHE A 406 5.08 30.49 -56.36
N ASP A 407 4.12 30.55 -57.28
CA ASP A 407 3.63 31.78 -57.86
C ASP A 407 2.92 32.60 -56.77
N TYR A 408 3.54 33.72 -56.40
CA TYR A 408 3.00 34.74 -55.55
C TYR A 408 1.99 35.58 -56.36
N LYS A 409 0.68 35.37 -56.14
CA LYS A 409 -0.37 36.36 -56.49
C LYS A 409 -0.64 37.22 -55.26
N GLY A 410 -0.39 38.50 -55.46
CA GLY A 410 -0.53 39.55 -54.46
C GLY A 410 -1.95 39.80 -53.93
N PRO A 411 -2.09 40.68 -52.94
CA PRO A 411 -3.30 40.81 -52.14
C PRO A 411 -4.32 41.75 -52.83
N ASP A 412 -5.48 41.21 -53.13
CA ASP A 412 -6.71 41.99 -53.33
C ASP A 412 -7.92 41.03 -53.28
N SER A 413 -8.56 40.94 -52.14
CA SER A 413 -10.01 40.81 -52.00
C SER A 413 -10.38 40.61 -50.52
N GLU A 414 -11.27 41.49 -50.07
CA GLU A 414 -11.88 41.58 -48.74
C GLU A 414 -12.53 40.29 -48.23
N PRO A 415 -12.64 40.08 -46.91
CA PRO A 415 -13.34 38.95 -46.32
C PRO A 415 -14.85 39.20 -46.27
N PRO A 416 -15.67 38.21 -46.56
CA PRO A 416 -17.08 38.27 -46.23
C PRO A 416 -17.30 37.71 -44.80
N PHE A 417 -17.93 38.54 -44.01
CA PHE A 417 -18.71 38.40 -42.75
C PHE A 417 -18.33 37.29 -41.77
#